data_ca0a60572db9c0714513146f123bb5cb
#
_entry.id   ca0a60572db9c0714513146f123bb5cb
#
_cell.length_a   1.000
_cell.length_b   1.000
_cell.length_c   1.000
_cell.angle_alpha   90.00
_cell.angle_beta   90.00
_cell.angle_gamma   90.00
#
_symmetry.space_group_name_H-M   'P 1'
#
loop_
_entity.id
_entity.type
_entity.pdbx_description
1 polymer ?
#
loop_
_entity_poly.entity_id
_entity_poly.type
_entity_poly.pdbx_seq_one_letter_code
_entity_poly.pdbx_strand_id
1 'polypeptide(L)'
;MAGDFNLAAKGSITLGEGRNFGASKNGGFAYTGRLELYPFGRFKSLGEVAEGDFQREQTVKVLLAGAFSYNNQATRLQGQNGSLMPTGETRNLKQYYVDFILKYQGFAFYTDFMGRACSNPLFQGHDDLYVYTGNGLNLQTSYLFPSNWEIAARNSTLFPSEKVRPLVGYKSYNQTSLAVTKYLIGHNLKLQADVSYNHRREALDDAYDRWQIRFQVELGL
;
A
#
# COMPACT_ATOMS: atom_id res chain seq x y z
N MET A 1 -7.47 29.95 13.72
CA MET A 1 -6.01 29.81 13.91
C MET A 1 -5.45 29.19 12.63
N ALA A 2 -4.62 29.93 11.90
CA ALA A 2 -3.93 29.38 10.74
C ALA A 2 -2.95 28.32 11.28
N GLY A 3 -3.21 27.06 10.99
CA GLY A 3 -2.25 26.00 11.26
C GLY A 3 -0.99 26.23 10.43
N ASP A 4 0.16 25.86 10.95
CA ASP A 4 1.43 25.98 10.23
C ASP A 4 1.40 25.08 8.99
N PHE A 5 1.12 25.69 7.86
CA PHE A 5 1.18 24.98 6.57
C PHE A 5 2.59 24.44 6.35
N ASN A 6 2.70 23.16 6.04
CA ASN A 6 3.98 22.53 5.75
C ASN A 6 3.94 21.78 4.42
N LEU A 7 5.02 21.92 3.68
CA LEU A 7 5.30 21.19 2.45
C LEU A 7 6.61 20.43 2.61
N ALA A 8 6.64 19.17 2.17
CA ALA A 8 7.86 18.39 2.10
C ALA A 8 8.02 17.75 0.72
N ALA A 9 9.24 17.73 0.22
CA ALA A 9 9.63 17.05 -1.00
C ALA A 9 10.74 16.04 -0.69
N LYS A 10 10.61 14.84 -1.26
CA LYS A 10 11.58 13.75 -1.12
C LYS A 10 11.94 13.22 -2.50
N GLY A 11 13.19 12.86 -2.71
CA GLY A 11 13.66 12.23 -3.94
C GLY A 11 14.67 11.14 -3.64
N SER A 12 14.69 10.09 -4.47
CA SER A 12 15.68 9.04 -4.38
C SER A 12 16.05 8.49 -5.76
N ILE A 13 17.30 8.08 -5.88
CA ILE A 13 17.81 7.30 -7.00
C ILE A 13 18.38 6.02 -6.40
N THR A 14 17.87 4.88 -6.86
CA THR A 14 18.26 3.56 -6.34
C THR A 14 18.54 2.61 -7.49
N LEU A 15 19.25 1.52 -7.23
CA LEU A 15 19.32 0.41 -8.19
C LEU A 15 17.93 -0.17 -8.37
N GLY A 16 17.46 -0.25 -9.60
CA GLY A 16 16.11 -0.67 -9.96
C GLY A 16 15.78 -2.13 -9.64
N GLU A 17 16.80 -2.93 -9.27
CA GLU A 17 16.67 -4.36 -8.97
C GLU A 17 16.41 -4.68 -7.49
N GLY A 18 16.43 -3.67 -6.60
CA GLY A 18 16.17 -3.83 -5.19
C GLY A 18 17.32 -4.46 -4.40
N ARG A 19 16.98 -5.10 -3.27
CA ARG A 19 17.92 -5.51 -2.23
C ARG A 19 18.90 -6.61 -2.64
N ASN A 20 18.43 -7.55 -3.44
CA ASN A 20 19.24 -8.68 -3.91
C ASN A 20 19.64 -8.43 -5.37
N PHE A 21 20.65 -7.59 -5.52
CA PHE A 21 21.27 -7.35 -6.81
C PHE A 21 21.84 -8.68 -7.34
N GLY A 22 21.12 -9.29 -8.28
CA GLY A 22 21.57 -10.47 -8.98
C GLY A 22 22.42 -10.08 -10.19
N ALA A 23 23.04 -11.04 -10.80
CA ALA A 23 23.97 -10.87 -11.91
C ALA A 23 23.36 -10.35 -13.24
N SER A 24 22.21 -9.70 -13.21
CA SER A 24 21.66 -9.04 -14.40
C SER A 24 22.51 -7.80 -14.72
N LYS A 25 23.35 -7.90 -15.70
CA LYS A 25 24.19 -6.81 -16.19
C LYS A 25 23.40 -5.67 -16.87
N ASN A 26 22.09 -5.80 -17.00
CA ASN A 26 21.24 -4.91 -17.80
C ASN A 26 20.26 -4.08 -16.96
N GLY A 27 20.29 -4.19 -15.63
CA GLY A 27 19.41 -3.41 -14.76
C GLY A 27 19.74 -1.93 -14.75
N GLY A 28 18.71 -1.10 -14.72
CA GLY A 28 18.81 0.35 -14.66
C GLY A 28 18.59 0.91 -13.27
N PHE A 29 18.36 2.23 -13.20
CA PHE A 29 18.04 2.93 -11.95
C PHE A 29 16.53 3.12 -11.80
N ALA A 30 16.08 3.17 -10.55
CA ALA A 30 14.77 3.65 -10.19
C ALA A 30 14.86 5.09 -9.64
N TYR A 31 14.07 5.97 -10.22
CA TYR A 31 13.96 7.38 -9.85
C TYR A 31 12.62 7.59 -9.18
N THR A 32 12.61 8.08 -7.94
CA THR A 32 11.37 8.29 -7.19
C THR A 32 11.32 9.71 -6.65
N GLY A 33 10.16 10.35 -6.82
CA GLY A 33 9.84 11.65 -6.23
C GLY A 33 8.55 11.57 -5.44
N ARG A 34 8.47 12.29 -4.29
CA ARG A 34 7.29 12.39 -3.43
C ARG A 34 7.13 13.83 -2.93
N LEU A 35 5.88 14.31 -2.98
CA LEU A 35 5.46 15.58 -2.38
C LEU A 35 4.44 15.28 -1.27
N GLU A 36 4.56 16.01 -0.15
CA GLU A 36 3.69 15.88 1.02
C GLU A 36 3.20 17.26 1.43
N LEU A 37 1.90 17.40 1.60
CA LEU A 37 1.22 18.63 1.98
C LEU A 37 0.52 18.42 3.32
N TYR A 38 0.82 19.28 4.30
CA TYR A 38 0.23 19.30 5.64
C TYR A 38 -0.47 20.64 5.85
N PRO A 39 -1.76 20.79 5.45
CA PRO A 39 -2.45 22.09 5.47
C PRO A 39 -2.69 22.62 6.88
N PHE A 40 -2.71 21.76 7.90
CA PHE A 40 -2.96 22.12 9.29
C PHE A 40 -1.77 21.79 10.22
N GLY A 41 -0.56 21.83 9.68
CA GLY A 41 0.66 21.45 10.39
C GLY A 41 0.88 19.95 10.49
N ARG A 42 2.08 19.58 10.92
CA ARG A 42 2.46 18.15 11.05
C ARG A 42 1.75 17.47 12.19
N PHE A 43 1.65 16.15 12.10
CA PHE A 43 1.17 15.28 13.17
C PHE A 43 2.16 15.27 14.34
N LYS A 44 1.67 15.02 15.55
CA LYS A 44 2.51 14.84 16.73
C LYS A 44 3.28 13.52 16.66
N SER A 45 4.53 13.54 17.07
CA SER A 45 5.37 12.34 17.22
C SER A 45 5.35 11.42 16.00
N LEU A 46 5.45 12.00 14.80
CA LEU A 46 5.35 11.25 13.52
C LEU A 46 4.05 10.44 13.41
N GLY A 47 2.94 11.00 13.88
CA GLY A 47 1.64 10.33 13.85
C GLY A 47 1.17 9.91 12.45
N GLU A 48 1.73 10.49 11.38
CA GLU A 48 1.46 10.11 10.00
C GLU A 48 1.91 8.70 9.62
N VAL A 49 2.82 8.10 10.38
CA VAL A 49 3.29 6.72 10.12
C VAL A 49 2.49 5.65 10.87
N ALA A 50 1.64 6.07 11.81
CA ALA A 50 0.74 5.16 12.53
C ALA A 50 -0.64 5.11 11.86
N GLU A 51 -1.27 3.96 11.79
CA GLU A 51 -2.58 3.83 11.15
C GLU A 51 -3.70 4.48 11.97
N GLY A 52 -3.74 4.28 13.30
CA GLY A 52 -4.70 4.90 14.21
C GLY A 52 -4.26 6.28 14.73
N ASP A 53 -5.17 7.06 15.33
CA ASP A 53 -4.85 8.32 16.00
C ASP A 53 -4.41 8.07 17.44
N PHE A 54 -3.25 7.45 17.62
CA PHE A 54 -2.70 7.08 18.92
C PHE A 54 -2.30 8.30 19.75
N GLN A 55 -1.90 9.39 19.09
CA GLN A 55 -1.52 10.64 19.74
C GLN A 55 -2.71 11.51 20.12
N ARG A 56 -3.94 11.09 19.74
CA ARG A 56 -5.19 11.82 19.98
C ARG A 56 -5.03 13.28 19.62
N GLU A 57 -4.79 13.54 18.33
CA GLU A 57 -4.60 14.90 17.81
C GLU A 57 -5.71 15.83 18.27
N GLN A 58 -5.34 16.89 18.97
CA GLN A 58 -6.30 17.83 19.57
C GLN A 58 -6.97 18.75 18.55
N THR A 59 -6.35 18.88 17.37
CA THR A 59 -6.87 19.62 16.21
C THR A 59 -6.85 18.70 15.00
N VAL A 60 -7.70 18.98 14.03
CA VAL A 60 -7.69 18.22 12.76
C VAL A 60 -6.30 18.28 12.14
N LYS A 61 -5.75 17.13 11.82
CA LYS A 61 -4.50 16.98 11.07
C LYS A 61 -4.76 16.24 9.77
N VAL A 62 -4.16 16.74 8.70
CA VAL A 62 -4.32 16.19 7.36
C VAL A 62 -2.94 16.07 6.69
N LEU A 63 -2.73 14.95 6.02
CA LEU A 63 -1.68 14.76 5.03
C LEU A 63 -2.33 14.45 3.69
N LEU A 64 -1.94 15.16 2.65
CA LEU A 64 -2.15 14.79 1.26
C LEU A 64 -0.78 14.60 0.62
N ALA A 65 -0.54 13.45 0.01
CA ALA A 65 0.73 13.17 -0.62
C ALA A 65 0.57 12.49 -1.97
N GLY A 66 1.52 12.74 -2.86
CA GLY A 66 1.64 12.08 -4.13
C GLY A 66 3.08 11.65 -4.40
N ALA A 67 3.25 10.47 -5.00
CA ALA A 67 4.56 9.99 -5.41
C ALA A 67 4.51 9.38 -6.80
N PHE A 68 5.63 9.50 -7.51
CA PHE A 68 5.86 8.86 -8.79
C PHE A 68 7.22 8.18 -8.78
N SER A 69 7.29 6.97 -9.31
CA SER A 69 8.53 6.22 -9.49
C SER A 69 8.64 5.69 -10.91
N TYR A 70 9.80 5.90 -11.52
CA TYR A 70 10.17 5.34 -12.81
C TYR A 70 11.36 4.40 -12.62
N ASN A 71 11.12 3.10 -12.83
CA ASN A 71 12.16 2.09 -12.80
C ASN A 71 12.56 1.76 -14.25
N ASN A 72 13.73 2.23 -14.65
CA ASN A 72 14.27 2.01 -15.97
C ASN A 72 14.91 0.63 -16.05
N GLN A 73 14.58 -0.15 -17.09
CA GLN A 73 15.12 -1.48 -17.34
C GLN A 73 15.04 -2.41 -16.11
N ALA A 74 13.90 -2.43 -15.44
CA ALA A 74 13.67 -3.38 -14.36
C ALA A 74 13.81 -4.83 -14.85
N THR A 75 14.41 -5.67 -14.03
CA THR A 75 14.70 -7.09 -14.34
C THR A 75 13.81 -8.05 -13.54
N ARG A 76 12.95 -7.53 -12.66
CA ARG A 76 12.03 -8.34 -11.82
C ARG A 76 10.57 -8.04 -12.15
N LEU A 77 9.74 -9.08 -12.04
CA LEU A 77 8.31 -9.01 -12.39
C LEU A 77 7.50 -8.00 -11.56
N GLN A 78 7.99 -7.66 -10.36
CA GLN A 78 7.35 -6.69 -9.46
C GLN A 78 8.18 -5.42 -9.26
N GLY A 79 9.12 -5.14 -10.16
CA GLY A 79 10.03 -3.99 -10.06
C GLY A 79 11.26 -4.31 -9.24
N GLN A 80 11.27 -3.95 -7.95
CA GLN A 80 12.39 -4.26 -7.05
C GLN A 80 12.25 -5.61 -6.33
N ASN A 81 11.09 -6.26 -6.47
CA ASN A 81 10.75 -7.53 -5.84
C ASN A 81 10.26 -8.54 -6.88
N GLY A 82 10.01 -9.75 -6.43
CA GLY A 82 9.52 -10.84 -7.25
C GLY A 82 10.64 -11.60 -7.97
N SER A 83 10.24 -12.57 -8.77
CA SER A 83 11.14 -13.38 -9.59
C SER A 83 11.79 -12.56 -10.69
N LEU A 84 12.93 -13.01 -11.16
CA LEU A 84 13.58 -12.41 -12.33
C LEU A 84 12.71 -12.60 -13.59
N MET A 85 12.77 -11.65 -14.49
CA MET A 85 12.24 -11.77 -15.84
C MET A 85 13.08 -12.81 -16.63
N PRO A 86 12.57 -13.32 -17.75
CA PRO A 86 13.36 -14.18 -18.63
C PRO A 86 14.72 -13.56 -19.00
N THR A 87 15.71 -14.40 -19.25
CA THR A 87 17.08 -13.97 -19.50
C THR A 87 17.14 -12.95 -20.66
N GLY A 88 17.77 -11.81 -20.39
CA GLY A 88 17.91 -10.72 -21.36
C GLY A 88 16.70 -9.78 -21.46
N GLU A 89 15.59 -10.09 -20.80
CA GLU A 89 14.39 -9.26 -20.81
C GLU A 89 14.44 -8.20 -19.71
N THR A 90 14.05 -6.99 -20.06
CA THR A 90 13.86 -5.88 -19.11
C THR A 90 12.58 -5.12 -19.43
N ARG A 91 12.03 -4.41 -18.46
CA ARG A 91 10.84 -3.57 -18.65
C ARG A 91 11.00 -2.22 -17.94
N ASN A 92 10.45 -1.19 -18.55
CA ASN A 92 10.30 0.11 -17.90
C ASN A 92 8.98 0.13 -17.12
N LEU A 93 9.07 0.38 -15.82
CA LEU A 93 7.92 0.41 -14.93
C LEU A 93 7.66 1.83 -14.47
N LYS A 94 6.39 2.25 -14.56
CA LYS A 94 5.89 3.50 -13.97
C LYS A 94 5.00 3.15 -12.81
N GLN A 95 5.24 3.79 -11.65
CA GLN A 95 4.43 3.60 -10.46
C GLN A 95 3.98 4.97 -9.94
N TYR A 96 2.75 5.08 -9.49
CA TYR A 96 2.18 6.28 -8.95
C TYR A 96 1.36 5.98 -7.70
N TYR A 97 1.40 6.91 -6.75
CA TYR A 97 0.80 6.76 -5.44
C TYR A 97 0.15 8.08 -5.05
N VAL A 98 -1.01 7.99 -4.42
CA VAL A 98 -1.69 9.13 -3.79
C VAL A 98 -2.16 8.67 -2.42
N ASP A 99 -1.77 9.41 -1.37
CA ASP A 99 -2.13 9.11 0.01
C ASP A 99 -2.91 10.27 0.61
N PHE A 100 -3.88 9.95 1.42
CA PHE A 100 -4.59 10.91 2.26
C PHE A 100 -4.75 10.34 3.66
N ILE A 101 -4.41 11.15 4.67
CA ILE A 101 -4.54 10.82 6.09
C ILE A 101 -5.25 11.97 6.78
N LEU A 102 -6.26 11.65 7.60
CA LEU A 102 -6.92 12.60 8.50
C LEU A 102 -6.97 12.01 9.90
N LYS A 103 -6.60 12.81 10.92
CA LYS A 103 -6.68 12.42 12.33
C LYS A 103 -7.25 13.55 13.18
N TYR A 104 -8.08 13.15 14.17
CA TYR A 104 -8.69 14.06 15.13
C TYR A 104 -9.29 13.31 16.31
N GLN A 105 -8.84 13.58 17.53
CA GLN A 105 -9.40 13.12 18.82
C GLN A 105 -9.68 11.61 18.89
N GLY A 106 -8.76 10.80 18.40
CA GLY A 106 -8.87 9.34 18.35
C GLY A 106 -9.46 8.80 17.06
N PHE A 107 -10.10 9.64 16.24
CA PHE A 107 -10.52 9.26 14.89
C PHE A 107 -9.35 9.31 13.91
N ALA A 108 -9.23 8.28 13.09
CA ALA A 108 -8.29 8.24 11.97
C ALA A 108 -8.99 7.76 10.71
N PHE A 109 -8.70 8.43 9.60
CA PHE A 109 -9.04 7.99 8.25
C PHE A 109 -7.79 8.00 7.40
N TYR A 110 -7.56 6.89 6.70
CA TYR A 110 -6.44 6.68 5.80
C TYR A 110 -6.93 6.12 4.48
N THR A 111 -6.43 6.65 3.38
CA THR A 111 -6.63 6.06 2.06
C THR A 111 -5.38 6.19 1.23
N ASP A 112 -5.05 5.16 0.49
CA ASP A 112 -4.01 5.17 -0.51
C ASP A 112 -4.51 4.56 -1.83
N PHE A 113 -4.12 5.20 -2.91
CA PHE A 113 -4.27 4.70 -4.26
C PHE A 113 -2.88 4.46 -4.85
N MET A 114 -2.69 3.31 -5.44
CA MET A 114 -1.45 2.95 -6.10
C MET A 114 -1.69 2.37 -7.48
N GLY A 115 -0.78 2.63 -8.40
CA GLY A 115 -0.82 2.02 -9.71
C GLY A 115 0.55 1.67 -10.24
N ARG A 116 0.60 0.62 -11.05
CA ARG A 116 1.79 0.22 -11.81
C ARG A 116 1.42 -0.02 -13.25
N ALA A 117 2.18 0.62 -14.15
CA ALA A 117 2.03 0.49 -15.59
C ALA A 117 3.34 0.01 -16.23
N CYS A 118 3.17 -0.84 -17.24
CA CYS A 118 4.22 -1.32 -18.13
C CYS A 118 3.65 -1.43 -19.54
N SER A 119 4.39 -1.01 -20.56
CA SER A 119 3.90 -1.03 -21.96
C SER A 119 3.67 -2.47 -22.44
N ASN A 120 4.62 -3.37 -22.13
CA ASN A 120 4.58 -4.77 -22.52
C ASN A 120 4.76 -5.65 -21.28
N PRO A 121 3.67 -5.94 -20.53
CA PRO A 121 3.77 -6.72 -19.31
C PRO A 121 3.94 -8.23 -19.53
N LEU A 122 3.73 -8.73 -20.77
CA LEU A 122 3.81 -10.15 -21.12
C LEU A 122 5.15 -10.47 -21.77
N PHE A 123 5.52 -11.76 -21.77
CA PHE A 123 6.76 -12.26 -22.37
C PHE A 123 6.43 -13.30 -23.43
N GLN A 124 7.04 -13.16 -24.63
CA GLN A 124 6.86 -14.14 -25.70
C GLN A 124 7.50 -15.47 -25.32
N GLY A 125 6.77 -16.57 -25.53
CA GLY A 125 7.24 -17.92 -25.18
C GLY A 125 7.22 -18.25 -23.68
N HIS A 126 6.60 -17.39 -22.85
CA HIS A 126 6.44 -17.58 -21.40
C HIS A 126 5.02 -17.21 -21.00
N ASP A 127 4.06 -18.07 -21.33
CA ASP A 127 2.63 -17.79 -21.18
C ASP A 127 2.16 -17.69 -19.72
N ASP A 128 2.99 -18.11 -18.76
CA ASP A 128 2.74 -18.07 -17.32
C ASP A 128 3.41 -16.86 -16.62
N LEU A 129 4.25 -16.11 -17.35
CA LEU A 129 5.00 -14.99 -16.78
C LEU A 129 4.46 -13.63 -17.22
N TYR A 130 4.33 -12.72 -16.27
CA TYR A 130 3.90 -11.34 -16.53
C TYR A 130 4.44 -10.37 -15.49
N VAL A 131 4.59 -9.11 -15.90
CA VAL A 131 4.86 -8.01 -14.97
C VAL A 131 3.55 -7.63 -14.29
N TYR A 132 3.55 -7.60 -12.96
CA TYR A 132 2.37 -7.23 -12.17
C TYR A 132 2.00 -5.77 -12.41
N THR A 133 0.96 -5.55 -13.20
CA THR A 133 0.42 -4.23 -13.54
C THR A 133 -1.05 -4.12 -13.16
N GLY A 134 -1.47 -2.91 -12.82
CA GLY A 134 -2.83 -2.64 -12.38
C GLY A 134 -2.88 -1.55 -11.32
N ASN A 135 -4.02 -1.43 -10.66
CA ASN A 135 -4.28 -0.43 -9.63
C ASN A 135 -4.74 -1.08 -8.33
N GLY A 136 -4.47 -0.41 -7.22
CA GLY A 136 -4.96 -0.76 -5.91
C GLY A 136 -5.52 0.47 -5.19
N LEU A 137 -6.58 0.26 -4.44
CA LEU A 137 -7.18 1.25 -3.55
C LEU A 137 -7.31 0.63 -2.18
N ASN A 138 -6.87 1.35 -1.16
CA ASN A 138 -7.07 0.98 0.23
C ASN A 138 -7.77 2.14 0.95
N LEU A 139 -8.79 1.81 1.71
CA LEU A 139 -9.56 2.71 2.56
C LEU A 139 -9.56 2.14 3.96
N GLN A 140 -9.19 2.93 4.96
CA GLN A 140 -9.19 2.50 6.34
C GLN A 140 -9.71 3.62 7.24
N THR A 141 -10.51 3.26 8.21
CA THR A 141 -10.95 4.17 9.27
C THR A 141 -10.87 3.47 10.60
N SER A 142 -10.56 4.23 11.64
CA SER A 142 -10.56 3.71 13.01
C SER A 142 -10.96 4.77 14.03
N TYR A 143 -11.36 4.30 15.19
CA TYR A 143 -11.58 5.14 16.35
C TYR A 143 -10.97 4.50 17.61
N LEU A 144 -10.02 5.21 18.20
CA LEU A 144 -9.34 4.84 19.43
C LEU A 144 -10.03 5.51 20.63
N PHE A 145 -10.75 4.72 21.42
CA PHE A 145 -11.44 5.16 22.64
C PHE A 145 -10.45 5.54 23.76
N PRO A 146 -10.83 6.43 24.69
CA PRO A 146 -10.01 6.74 25.87
C PRO A 146 -9.63 5.51 26.71
N SER A 147 -10.40 4.46 26.65
CA SER A 147 -10.15 3.17 27.31
C SER A 147 -9.08 2.29 26.61
N ASN A 148 -8.40 2.82 25.61
CA ASN A 148 -7.41 2.09 24.79
C ASN A 148 -7.97 0.86 24.03
N TRP A 149 -9.25 0.88 23.73
CA TRP A 149 -9.86 0.04 22.71
C TRP A 149 -9.88 0.80 21.39
N GLU A 150 -9.63 0.10 20.30
CA GLU A 150 -9.79 0.64 18.95
C GLU A 150 -10.70 -0.27 18.14
N ILE A 151 -11.61 0.34 17.40
CA ILE A 151 -12.39 -0.33 16.36
C ILE A 151 -11.92 0.21 15.03
N ALA A 152 -11.61 -0.68 14.09
CA ALA A 152 -11.16 -0.33 12.75
C ALA A 152 -11.94 -1.06 11.67
N ALA A 153 -12.13 -0.40 10.54
CA ALA A 153 -12.65 -0.98 9.31
C ALA A 153 -11.69 -0.67 8.16
N ARG A 154 -11.44 -1.66 7.31
CA ARG A 154 -10.60 -1.52 6.11
C ARG A 154 -11.26 -2.17 4.92
N ASN A 155 -11.15 -1.53 3.77
CA ASN A 155 -11.44 -2.11 2.47
C ASN A 155 -10.25 -1.94 1.55
N SER A 156 -9.77 -3.02 0.98
CA SER A 156 -8.66 -3.03 0.01
C SER A 156 -9.13 -3.68 -1.27
N THR A 157 -8.92 -3.01 -2.40
CA THR A 157 -9.33 -3.52 -3.71
C THR A 157 -8.15 -3.48 -4.68
N LEU A 158 -7.95 -4.58 -5.41
CA LEU A 158 -6.97 -4.70 -6.48
C LEU A 158 -7.67 -4.88 -7.82
N PHE A 159 -7.18 -4.17 -8.83
CA PHE A 159 -7.65 -4.23 -10.21
C PHE A 159 -6.45 -4.54 -11.12
N PRO A 160 -6.21 -5.81 -11.51
CA PRO A 160 -5.20 -6.14 -12.50
C PRO A 160 -5.48 -5.43 -13.83
N SER A 161 -4.42 -4.99 -14.52
CA SER A 161 -4.59 -4.40 -15.85
C SER A 161 -5.17 -5.42 -16.82
N GLU A 162 -5.88 -4.96 -17.85
CA GLU A 162 -6.54 -5.83 -18.83
C GLU A 162 -5.57 -6.82 -19.48
N LYS A 163 -4.33 -6.40 -19.75
CA LYS A 163 -3.32 -7.24 -20.40
C LYS A 163 -2.91 -8.45 -19.58
N VAL A 164 -2.88 -8.34 -18.25
CA VAL A 164 -2.46 -9.43 -17.35
C VAL A 164 -3.62 -10.17 -16.72
N ARG A 165 -4.83 -9.65 -16.85
CA ARG A 165 -6.05 -10.21 -16.27
C ARG A 165 -6.30 -11.69 -16.61
N PRO A 166 -6.10 -12.15 -17.87
CA PRO A 166 -6.26 -13.57 -18.20
C PRO A 166 -5.30 -14.50 -17.43
N LEU A 167 -4.08 -14.03 -17.12
CA LEU A 167 -3.07 -14.81 -16.41
C LEU A 167 -3.27 -14.76 -14.89
N VAL A 168 -3.75 -13.63 -14.36
CA VAL A 168 -4.08 -13.48 -12.94
C VAL A 168 -5.32 -14.28 -12.56
N GLY A 169 -6.25 -14.50 -13.52
CA GLY A 169 -7.47 -15.28 -13.32
C GLY A 169 -8.61 -14.52 -12.65
N TYR A 170 -8.48 -13.21 -12.35
CA TYR A 170 -9.58 -12.42 -11.78
C TYR A 170 -9.61 -10.98 -12.31
N LYS A 171 -10.82 -10.40 -12.33
CA LYS A 171 -11.09 -9.01 -12.73
C LYS A 171 -10.81 -8.03 -11.59
N SER A 172 -11.15 -8.43 -10.36
CA SER A 172 -10.88 -7.65 -9.14
C SER A 172 -10.79 -8.58 -7.94
N TYR A 173 -10.04 -8.15 -6.94
CA TYR A 173 -9.96 -8.76 -5.63
C TYR A 173 -10.26 -7.69 -4.58
N ASN A 174 -11.25 -7.94 -3.75
CA ASN A 174 -11.67 -7.04 -2.67
C ASN A 174 -11.58 -7.76 -1.33
N GLN A 175 -11.02 -7.09 -0.34
CA GLN A 175 -11.03 -7.55 1.04
C GLN A 175 -11.64 -6.46 1.92
N THR A 176 -12.70 -6.79 2.64
CA THR A 176 -13.28 -5.94 3.70
C THR A 176 -12.99 -6.57 5.05
N SER A 177 -12.43 -5.79 5.96
CA SER A 177 -12.02 -6.25 7.29
C SER A 177 -12.60 -5.35 8.37
N LEU A 178 -13.02 -5.97 9.48
CA LEU A 178 -13.36 -5.29 10.73
C LEU A 178 -12.44 -5.82 11.82
N ALA A 179 -11.88 -4.93 12.62
CA ALA A 179 -10.94 -5.27 13.68
C ALA A 179 -11.27 -4.57 14.98
N VAL A 180 -10.97 -5.25 16.08
CA VAL A 180 -10.98 -4.69 17.43
C VAL A 180 -9.60 -4.91 18.03
N THR A 181 -9.00 -3.86 18.55
CA THR A 181 -7.68 -3.91 19.19
C THR A 181 -7.77 -3.37 20.62
N LYS A 182 -7.11 -4.06 21.54
CA LYS A 182 -6.88 -3.58 22.89
C LYS A 182 -5.40 -3.29 23.08
N TYR A 183 -5.07 -2.04 23.35
CA TYR A 183 -3.72 -1.63 23.71
C TYR A 183 -3.54 -1.76 25.22
N LEU A 184 -2.59 -2.60 25.65
CA LEU A 184 -2.28 -2.89 27.04
C LEU A 184 -1.12 -2.02 27.53
N ILE A 185 -0.04 -1.92 26.76
CA ILE A 185 1.14 -1.09 27.06
C ILE A 185 1.52 -0.33 25.78
N GLY A 186 0.78 0.76 25.48
CA GLY A 186 1.01 1.52 24.26
C GLY A 186 1.00 0.60 23.03
N HIS A 187 1.95 0.79 22.11
CA HIS A 187 2.17 -0.12 20.98
C HIS A 187 2.97 -1.38 21.33
N ASN A 188 3.60 -1.43 22.52
CA ASN A 188 4.50 -2.52 22.88
C ASN A 188 3.76 -3.81 23.21
N LEU A 189 2.52 -3.73 23.69
CA LEU A 189 1.69 -4.91 23.91
C LEU A 189 0.26 -4.62 23.52
N LYS A 190 -0.23 -5.33 22.51
CA LYS A 190 -1.62 -5.25 22.07
C LYS A 190 -2.20 -6.62 21.73
N LEU A 191 -3.51 -6.72 21.91
CA LEU A 191 -4.33 -7.85 21.48
C LEU A 191 -5.25 -7.37 20.37
N GLN A 192 -5.33 -8.11 19.29
CA GLN A 192 -6.16 -7.77 18.15
C GLN A 192 -6.94 -8.99 17.68
N ALA A 193 -8.20 -8.77 17.36
CA ALA A 193 -9.03 -9.72 16.64
C ALA A 193 -9.61 -9.05 15.40
N ASP A 194 -9.62 -9.74 14.28
CA ASP A 194 -10.24 -9.26 13.06
C ASP A 194 -11.03 -10.35 12.32
N VAL A 195 -12.04 -9.91 11.59
CA VAL A 195 -12.78 -10.71 10.64
C VAL A 195 -12.68 -10.04 9.28
N SER A 196 -12.35 -10.82 8.26
CA SER A 196 -12.20 -10.35 6.89
C SER A 196 -13.08 -11.17 5.94
N TYR A 197 -13.76 -10.47 5.05
CA TYR A 197 -14.47 -11.04 3.92
C TYR A 197 -13.67 -10.74 2.65
N ASN A 198 -13.30 -11.80 1.94
CA ASN A 198 -12.53 -11.73 0.71
C ASN A 198 -13.47 -12.09 -0.44
N HIS A 199 -13.59 -11.19 -1.40
CA HIS A 199 -14.40 -11.36 -2.61
C HIS A 199 -13.48 -11.24 -3.82
N ARG A 200 -13.44 -12.29 -4.65
CA ARG A 200 -12.69 -12.31 -5.89
C ARG A 200 -13.62 -12.48 -7.05
N ARG A 201 -13.70 -11.47 -7.91
CA ARG A 201 -14.46 -11.54 -9.14
C ARG A 201 -13.61 -12.21 -10.22
N GLU A 202 -13.92 -13.45 -10.54
CA GLU A 202 -13.18 -14.24 -11.51
C GLU A 202 -13.33 -13.69 -12.94
N ALA A 203 -12.41 -14.06 -13.81
CA ALA A 203 -12.46 -13.69 -15.23
C ALA A 203 -13.63 -14.37 -15.97
N LEU A 204 -14.03 -15.54 -15.53
CA LEU A 204 -15.10 -16.38 -16.10
C LEU A 204 -16.44 -16.28 -15.34
N ASP A 205 -16.71 -15.14 -14.70
CA ASP A 205 -17.94 -14.80 -13.95
C ASP A 205 -18.26 -15.63 -12.69
N ASP A 206 -17.42 -16.56 -12.29
CA ASP A 206 -17.50 -17.19 -10.98
C ASP A 206 -16.96 -16.25 -9.91
N ALA A 207 -17.70 -16.07 -8.81
CA ALA A 207 -17.24 -15.34 -7.64
C ALA A 207 -16.66 -16.32 -6.64
N TYR A 208 -15.53 -15.95 -6.05
CA TYR A 208 -14.93 -16.72 -4.97
C TYR A 208 -14.97 -15.90 -3.69
N ASP A 209 -15.74 -16.38 -2.72
CA ASP A 209 -15.97 -15.72 -1.44
C ASP A 209 -15.34 -16.52 -0.31
N ARG A 210 -14.61 -15.83 0.56
CA ARG A 210 -13.96 -16.47 1.69
C ARG A 210 -13.96 -15.59 2.93
N TRP A 211 -14.38 -16.13 4.06
CA TRP A 211 -14.21 -15.55 5.37
C TRP A 211 -12.88 -15.95 6.01
N GLN A 212 -12.30 -15.02 6.73
CA GLN A 212 -11.09 -15.24 7.51
C GLN A 212 -11.26 -14.57 8.87
N ILE A 213 -10.94 -15.30 9.94
CA ILE A 213 -10.88 -14.78 11.29
C ILE A 213 -9.44 -14.88 11.74
N ARG A 214 -8.91 -13.83 12.36
CA ARG A 214 -7.55 -13.80 12.88
C ARG A 214 -7.57 -13.25 14.30
N PHE A 215 -6.75 -13.84 15.14
CA PHE A 215 -6.40 -13.34 16.46
C PHE A 215 -4.88 -13.16 16.52
N GLN A 216 -4.45 -12.05 17.06
CA GLN A 216 -3.03 -11.68 17.11
C GLN A 216 -2.70 -11.10 18.49
N VAL A 217 -1.55 -11.50 19.00
CA VAL A 217 -0.87 -10.85 20.14
C VAL A 217 0.41 -10.26 19.58
N GLU A 218 0.64 -8.99 19.80
CA GLU A 218 1.87 -8.30 19.39
C GLU A 218 2.61 -7.82 20.62
N LEU A 219 3.89 -8.21 20.71
CA LEU A 219 4.83 -7.80 21.72
C LEU A 219 6.03 -7.12 21.05
N GLY A 220 6.19 -5.83 21.29
CA GLY A 220 7.36 -5.04 20.92
C GLY A 220 8.35 -4.98 22.09
N LEU A 221 9.62 -5.34 21.84
CA LEU A 221 10.72 -5.29 22.80
C LEU A 221 11.60 -4.08 22.55
#